data_7023c3759a25baa4d070a951aa8c9dd5
#
_entry.id   7023c3759a25baa4d070a951aa8c9dd5
#
_cell.length_a   1.000
_cell.length_b   1.000
_cell.length_c   1.000
_cell.angle_alpha   90.00
_cell.angle_beta   90.00
_cell.angle_gamma   90.00
#
_symmetry.space_group_name_H-M   'P 1'
#
loop_
_entity.id
_entity.type
_entity.pdbx_description
1 polymer ?
#
loop_
_entity_poly.entity_id
_entity_poly.type
_entity_poly.pdbx_seq_one_letter_code
_entity_poly.pdbx_strand_id
1 'polypeptide(L)'
;MDKSQPGIPKPNRIAPRFSLPDQNGRIHALADERGQWVLLYFYPKDDTPGCTKEACAIRDSFPDFKKLKIAVFGISIDSVASHKKFEQKYELPFTLLSDDKKEIVKKYGVWGRKKFMGRSYEGTLRTSFLIDPDGRIAKVYEDVNPVLHAEEVLADLRSFLKA
;
A
#
# COMPACT_ATOMS: atom_id res chain seq x y z
N MET A 1 17.65 0.25 -13.27
CA MET A 1 16.30 -0.36 -13.28
C MET A 1 16.33 -1.64 -14.06
N ASP A 2 15.68 -2.63 -13.53
CA ASP A 2 15.50 -3.91 -14.22
C ASP A 2 14.58 -3.70 -15.41
N LYS A 3 15.08 -3.98 -16.63
CA LYS A 3 14.31 -3.80 -17.86
C LYS A 3 13.15 -4.79 -17.98
N SER A 4 13.17 -5.88 -17.19
CA SER A 4 12.10 -6.89 -17.19
C SER A 4 10.92 -6.50 -16.30
N GLN A 5 11.09 -5.48 -15.45
CA GLN A 5 10.04 -5.03 -14.55
C GLN A 5 8.96 -4.29 -15.33
N PRO A 6 7.68 -4.65 -15.14
CA PRO A 6 6.58 -3.89 -15.73
C PRO A 6 6.55 -2.47 -15.15
N GLY A 7 5.99 -1.53 -15.89
CA GLY A 7 5.73 -0.19 -15.40
C GLY A 7 4.61 -0.20 -14.35
N ILE A 8 4.39 0.96 -13.73
CA ILE A 8 3.29 1.12 -12.77
C ILE A 8 1.96 0.96 -13.52
N PRO A 9 1.05 0.07 -13.05
CA PRO A 9 -0.25 -0.11 -13.69
C PRO A 9 -1.07 1.17 -13.70
N LYS A 10 -1.76 1.40 -14.81
CA LYS A 10 -2.55 2.62 -15.04
C LYS A 10 -4.00 2.46 -14.56
N PRO A 11 -4.70 3.58 -14.30
CA PRO A 11 -6.14 3.54 -14.00
C PRO A 11 -6.94 2.79 -15.07
N ASN A 12 -8.03 2.20 -14.66
CA ASN A 12 -8.95 1.37 -15.43
C ASN A 12 -8.44 -0.01 -15.81
N ARG A 13 -7.18 -0.34 -15.44
CA ARG A 13 -6.63 -1.69 -15.62
C ARG A 13 -6.96 -2.55 -14.41
N ILE A 14 -7.06 -3.86 -14.62
CA ILE A 14 -7.20 -4.81 -13.53
C ILE A 14 -5.92 -4.77 -12.69
N ALA A 15 -6.05 -4.63 -11.39
CA ALA A 15 -4.90 -4.62 -10.49
C ALA A 15 -4.21 -5.99 -10.53
N PRO A 16 -2.86 -6.03 -10.61
CA PRO A 16 -2.13 -7.29 -10.60
C PRO A 16 -2.45 -8.15 -9.38
N ARG A 17 -2.58 -9.45 -9.57
CA ARG A 17 -2.91 -10.40 -8.51
C ARG A 17 -1.75 -10.55 -7.53
N PHE A 18 -2.08 -10.77 -6.29
CA PHE A 18 -1.09 -11.17 -5.28
C PHE A 18 -1.73 -12.04 -4.21
N SER A 19 -0.87 -12.75 -3.48
CA SER A 19 -1.23 -13.52 -2.30
C SER A 19 -0.06 -13.40 -1.33
N LEU A 20 -0.25 -12.72 -0.22
CA LEU A 20 0.82 -12.38 0.73
C LEU A 20 0.39 -12.61 2.17
N PRO A 21 1.32 -12.99 3.06
CA PRO A 21 1.00 -13.14 4.48
C PRO A 21 0.93 -11.80 5.18
N ASP A 22 0.01 -11.69 6.14
CA ASP A 22 -0.10 -10.52 7.01
C ASP A 22 0.81 -10.64 8.23
N GLN A 23 0.71 -9.69 9.16
CA GLN A 23 1.51 -9.63 10.38
C GLN A 23 1.26 -10.80 11.35
N ASN A 24 0.24 -11.59 11.10
CA ASN A 24 -0.08 -12.79 11.88
C ASN A 24 0.19 -14.08 11.10
N GLY A 25 0.77 -13.95 9.89
CA GLY A 25 1.05 -15.09 9.02
C GLY A 25 -0.14 -15.59 8.21
N ARG A 26 -1.28 -14.91 8.30
CA ARG A 26 -2.48 -15.27 7.52
C ARG A 26 -2.35 -14.75 6.10
N ILE A 27 -2.63 -15.60 5.11
CA ILE A 27 -2.53 -15.25 3.70
C ILE A 27 -3.75 -14.44 3.26
N HIS A 28 -3.49 -13.32 2.57
CA HIS A 28 -4.51 -12.50 1.93
C HIS A 28 -4.26 -12.47 0.42
N ALA A 29 -5.29 -12.80 -0.35
CA ALA A 29 -5.27 -12.68 -1.81
C ALA A 29 -6.13 -11.47 -2.21
N LEU A 30 -5.65 -10.67 -3.16
CA LEU A 30 -6.40 -9.51 -3.64
C LEU A 30 -7.77 -9.93 -4.19
N ALA A 31 -7.86 -11.10 -4.83
CA ALA A 31 -9.11 -11.61 -5.38
C ALA A 31 -10.22 -11.79 -4.33
N ASP A 32 -9.85 -12.01 -3.07
CA ASP A 32 -10.81 -12.19 -1.98
C ASP A 32 -11.50 -10.87 -1.58
N GLU A 33 -10.98 -9.74 -2.06
CA GLU A 33 -11.49 -8.41 -1.72
C GLU A 33 -12.49 -7.87 -2.77
N ARG A 34 -12.88 -8.69 -3.77
CA ARG A 34 -13.88 -8.27 -4.76
C ARG A 34 -15.20 -7.91 -4.07
N GLY A 35 -15.84 -6.86 -4.57
CA GLY A 35 -17.08 -6.35 -3.99
C GLY A 35 -16.89 -5.19 -3.03
N GLN A 36 -15.65 -4.83 -2.70
CA GLN A 36 -15.36 -3.67 -1.86
C GLN A 36 -14.17 -2.88 -2.41
N TRP A 37 -14.09 -1.63 -2.01
CA TRP A 37 -12.94 -0.80 -2.33
C TRP A 37 -11.72 -1.25 -1.55
N VAL A 38 -10.53 -1.10 -2.14
CA VAL A 38 -9.26 -1.48 -1.51
C VAL A 38 -8.26 -0.36 -1.70
N LEU A 39 -7.55 -0.01 -0.62
CA LEU A 39 -6.37 0.83 -0.68
C LEU A 39 -5.16 -0.06 -0.47
N LEU A 40 -4.28 -0.12 -1.49
CA LEU A 40 -2.96 -0.72 -1.36
C LEU A 40 -1.96 0.41 -1.25
N TYR A 41 -1.21 0.50 -0.15
CA TYR A 41 -0.13 1.47 -0.10
C TYR A 41 1.20 0.75 0.08
N PHE A 42 2.12 1.00 -0.85
CA PHE A 42 3.47 0.46 -0.81
C PHE A 42 4.38 1.46 -0.09
N TYR A 43 5.17 0.98 0.85
CA TYR A 43 6.07 1.83 1.62
C TYR A 43 7.43 1.16 1.79
N PRO A 44 8.52 1.96 1.96
CA PRO A 44 9.88 1.42 1.94
C PRO A 44 10.26 0.50 3.09
N LYS A 45 9.93 0.84 4.34
CA LYS A 45 10.43 0.08 5.47
C LYS A 45 9.68 0.39 6.77
N ASP A 46 9.35 -0.65 7.54
CA ASP A 46 8.73 -0.53 8.85
C ASP A 46 9.56 0.35 9.78
N ASP A 47 8.85 1.11 10.61
CA ASP A 47 9.42 1.89 11.70
C ASP A 47 10.51 2.90 11.28
N THR A 48 10.39 3.43 10.07
CA THR A 48 11.17 4.59 9.62
C THR A 48 10.32 5.85 9.73
N PRO A 49 10.92 7.05 9.81
CA PRO A 49 10.14 8.28 10.08
C PRO A 49 8.98 8.53 9.12
N GLY A 50 9.21 8.44 7.82
CA GLY A 50 8.16 8.68 6.82
C GLY A 50 7.09 7.60 6.84
N CYS A 51 7.49 6.34 6.91
CA CYS A 51 6.55 5.22 6.92
C CYS A 51 5.72 5.18 8.20
N THR A 52 6.31 5.58 9.33
CA THR A 52 5.59 5.69 10.59
C THR A 52 4.56 6.82 10.54
N LYS A 53 4.91 7.97 9.97
CA LYS A 53 3.95 9.08 9.79
C LYS A 53 2.77 8.67 8.92
N GLU A 54 3.03 7.97 7.82
CA GLU A 54 1.98 7.50 6.93
C GLU A 54 1.05 6.50 7.62
N ALA A 55 1.64 5.49 8.27
CA ALA A 55 0.87 4.48 8.99
C ALA A 55 0.02 5.08 10.12
N CYS A 56 0.59 6.01 10.88
CA CYS A 56 -0.14 6.67 11.96
C CYS A 56 -1.24 7.59 11.45
N ALA A 57 -1.04 8.27 10.32
CA ALA A 57 -2.09 9.09 9.69
C ALA A 57 -3.26 8.22 9.23
N ILE A 58 -2.98 7.07 8.64
CA ILE A 58 -4.01 6.11 8.23
C ILE A 58 -4.73 5.56 9.48
N ARG A 59 -3.98 5.21 10.53
CA ARG A 59 -4.54 4.76 11.80
C ARG A 59 -5.51 5.77 12.37
N ASP A 60 -5.11 7.04 12.41
CA ASP A 60 -5.93 8.11 13.00
C ASP A 60 -7.19 8.37 12.17
N SER A 61 -7.16 8.10 10.88
CA SER A 61 -8.30 8.23 9.96
C SER A 61 -9.05 6.90 9.77
N PHE A 62 -8.63 5.84 10.42
CA PHE A 62 -9.20 4.50 10.18
C PHE A 62 -10.70 4.41 10.43
N PRO A 63 -11.29 5.09 11.44
CA PRO A 63 -12.73 5.09 11.60
C PRO A 63 -13.47 5.57 10.34
N ASP A 64 -12.92 6.54 9.61
CA ASP A 64 -13.51 7.04 8.36
C ASP A 64 -13.38 6.01 7.23
N PHE A 65 -12.21 5.34 7.13
CA PHE A 65 -12.03 4.24 6.18
C PHE A 65 -13.03 3.12 6.45
N LYS A 66 -13.23 2.77 7.71
CA LYS A 66 -14.18 1.74 8.12
C LYS A 66 -15.62 2.11 7.73
N LYS A 67 -16.01 3.36 7.95
CA LYS A 67 -17.34 3.86 7.56
C LYS A 67 -17.59 3.71 6.07
N LEU A 68 -16.57 3.96 5.25
CA LEU A 68 -16.66 3.85 3.80
C LEU A 68 -16.47 2.41 3.30
N LYS A 69 -16.26 1.46 4.20
CA LYS A 69 -16.11 0.03 3.92
C LYS A 69 -14.98 -0.26 2.92
N ILE A 70 -13.87 0.45 3.07
CA ILE A 70 -12.66 0.19 2.28
C ILE A 70 -11.70 -0.68 3.08
N ALA A 71 -11.13 -1.71 2.42
CA ALA A 71 -10.05 -2.50 3.01
C ALA A 71 -8.73 -1.78 2.80
N VAL A 72 -7.89 -1.73 3.84
CA VAL A 72 -6.58 -1.05 3.78
C VAL A 72 -5.47 -2.08 3.96
N PHE A 73 -4.54 -2.13 3.02
CA PHE A 73 -3.35 -2.99 3.07
C PHE A 73 -2.10 -2.16 2.87
N GLY A 74 -1.21 -2.16 3.86
CA GLY A 74 0.15 -1.66 3.69
C GLY A 74 1.05 -2.80 3.23
N ILE A 75 1.90 -2.56 2.24
CA ILE A 75 2.78 -3.58 1.67
C ILE A 75 4.23 -3.08 1.69
N SER A 76 5.12 -3.87 2.28
CA SER A 76 6.55 -3.63 2.19
C SER A 76 7.30 -4.96 2.07
N ILE A 77 8.61 -4.88 1.84
CA ILE A 77 9.46 -6.06 1.74
C ILE A 77 9.92 -6.58 3.10
N ASP A 78 9.46 -5.96 4.19
CA ASP A 78 9.78 -6.42 5.54
C ASP A 78 9.12 -7.77 5.85
N SER A 79 9.70 -8.47 6.81
CA SER A 79 9.20 -9.79 7.24
C SER A 79 7.88 -9.69 8.02
N VAL A 80 7.18 -10.81 8.13
CA VAL A 80 5.99 -10.92 8.98
C VAL A 80 6.32 -10.50 10.41
N ALA A 81 7.47 -10.93 10.95
CA ALA A 81 7.88 -10.57 12.31
C ALA A 81 8.09 -9.06 12.47
N SER A 82 8.70 -8.41 11.48
CA SER A 82 8.88 -6.95 11.47
C SER A 82 7.54 -6.23 11.48
N HIS A 83 6.62 -6.66 10.62
CA HIS A 83 5.26 -6.11 10.56
C HIS A 83 4.52 -6.26 11.88
N LYS A 84 4.68 -7.38 12.56
CA LYS A 84 4.04 -7.61 13.87
C LYS A 84 4.53 -6.62 14.91
N LYS A 85 5.84 -6.37 14.95
CA LYS A 85 6.44 -5.37 15.84
C LYS A 85 5.94 -3.96 15.52
N PHE A 86 5.86 -3.62 14.25
CA PHE A 86 5.40 -2.31 13.80
C PHE A 86 3.94 -2.09 14.18
N GLU A 87 3.07 -3.06 13.91
CA GLU A 87 1.66 -3.04 14.30
C GLU A 87 1.50 -2.81 15.80
N GLN A 88 2.23 -3.58 16.61
CA GLN A 88 2.12 -3.49 18.06
C GLN A 88 2.64 -2.16 18.61
N LYS A 89 3.76 -1.69 18.08
CA LYS A 89 4.39 -0.45 18.55
C LYS A 89 3.50 0.77 18.36
N TYR A 90 2.80 0.85 17.24
CA TYR A 90 1.97 2.01 16.90
C TYR A 90 0.47 1.71 16.92
N GLU A 91 0.08 0.53 17.38
CA GLU A 91 -1.33 0.10 17.47
C GLU A 91 -2.08 0.30 16.14
N LEU A 92 -1.50 -0.25 15.06
CA LEU A 92 -2.05 -0.11 13.71
C LEU A 92 -3.27 -1.05 13.55
N PRO A 93 -4.45 -0.51 13.21
CA PRO A 93 -5.69 -1.32 13.14
C PRO A 93 -5.94 -1.96 11.78
N PHE A 94 -5.00 -1.87 10.85
CA PHE A 94 -5.15 -2.39 9.49
C PHE A 94 -4.08 -3.44 9.19
N THR A 95 -4.24 -4.11 8.04
CA THR A 95 -3.39 -5.21 7.63
C THR A 95 -2.09 -4.73 6.98
N LEU A 96 -0.99 -5.34 7.39
CA LEU A 96 0.33 -5.16 6.78
C LEU A 96 0.72 -6.46 6.09
N LEU A 97 1.05 -6.40 4.81
CA LEU A 97 1.41 -7.58 4.01
C LEU A 97 2.91 -7.61 3.76
N SER A 98 3.49 -8.80 3.91
CA SER A 98 4.93 -9.02 3.75
C SER A 98 5.25 -9.53 2.35
N ASP A 99 5.96 -8.71 1.57
CA ASP A 99 6.48 -9.07 0.25
C ASP A 99 8.00 -9.29 0.34
N ASP A 100 8.43 -10.20 1.21
CA ASP A 100 9.84 -10.43 1.51
C ASP A 100 10.66 -10.91 0.31
N LYS A 101 10.00 -11.50 -0.69
CA LYS A 101 10.65 -11.94 -1.94
C LYS A 101 10.71 -10.84 -3.00
N LYS A 102 10.16 -9.67 -2.75
CA LYS A 102 10.14 -8.52 -3.66
C LYS A 102 9.38 -8.77 -4.97
N GLU A 103 8.56 -9.80 -5.03
CA GLU A 103 7.81 -10.17 -6.24
C GLU A 103 6.71 -9.17 -6.56
N ILE A 104 5.97 -8.73 -5.56
CA ILE A 104 4.80 -7.88 -5.75
C ILE A 104 5.21 -6.41 -5.97
N VAL A 105 6.24 -5.91 -5.27
CA VAL A 105 6.74 -4.56 -5.52
C VAL A 105 7.25 -4.41 -6.96
N LYS A 106 7.85 -5.47 -7.51
CA LYS A 106 8.29 -5.49 -8.92
C LYS A 106 7.09 -5.61 -9.87
N LYS A 107 6.14 -6.46 -9.55
CA LYS A 107 4.92 -6.67 -10.36
C LYS A 107 4.11 -5.39 -10.49
N TYR A 108 4.06 -4.56 -9.44
CA TYR A 108 3.37 -3.27 -9.46
C TYR A 108 4.25 -2.12 -9.96
N GLY A 109 5.49 -2.40 -10.37
CA GLY A 109 6.38 -1.39 -10.92
C GLY A 109 6.86 -0.36 -9.90
N VAL A 110 6.77 -0.67 -8.60
CA VAL A 110 7.13 0.27 -7.53
C VAL A 110 8.48 -0.01 -6.89
N TRP A 111 9.27 -0.92 -7.47
CA TRP A 111 10.64 -1.18 -7.07
C TRP A 111 11.55 -0.38 -7.99
N GLY A 112 12.25 0.61 -7.46
CA GLY A 112 13.03 1.50 -8.31
C GLY A 112 14.21 2.13 -7.63
N ARG A 113 14.91 3.00 -8.36
CA ARG A 113 16.07 3.72 -7.84
C ARG A 113 15.67 4.89 -6.97
N LYS A 114 16.32 4.97 -5.83
CA LYS A 114 16.18 6.06 -4.88
C LYS A 114 17.54 6.68 -4.64
N LYS A 115 17.57 7.97 -4.29
CA LYS A 115 18.80 8.67 -3.89
C LYS A 115 18.65 9.17 -2.47
N PHE A 116 19.70 8.97 -1.68
CA PHE A 116 19.78 9.49 -0.33
C PHE A 116 21.25 9.82 -0.02
N MET A 117 21.50 11.06 0.36
CA MET A 117 22.83 11.55 0.72
C MET A 117 23.90 11.24 -0.34
N GLY A 118 23.56 11.46 -1.63
CA GLY A 118 24.48 11.26 -2.74
C GLY A 118 24.65 9.81 -3.18
N ARG A 119 23.98 8.85 -2.51
CA ARG A 119 24.05 7.43 -2.87
C ARG A 119 22.76 7.00 -3.57
N SER A 120 22.90 6.20 -4.64
CA SER A 120 21.79 5.54 -5.31
C SER A 120 21.63 4.14 -4.75
N TYR A 121 20.39 3.73 -4.51
CA TYR A 121 20.05 2.37 -4.10
C TYR A 121 18.68 1.99 -4.65
N GLU A 122 18.39 0.70 -4.69
CA GLU A 122 17.08 0.22 -5.07
C GLU A 122 16.18 0.09 -3.84
N GLY A 123 14.93 0.45 -4.00
CA GLY A 123 13.96 0.36 -2.91
C GLY A 123 12.53 0.56 -3.39
N THR A 124 11.59 0.41 -2.48
CA THR A 124 10.18 0.62 -2.77
C THR A 124 9.89 2.11 -2.89
N LEU A 125 9.29 2.50 -4.01
CA LEU A 125 8.78 3.85 -4.23
C LEU A 125 7.45 3.98 -3.51
N ARG A 126 7.28 5.07 -2.74
CA ARG A 126 6.05 5.30 -1.97
C ARG A 126 4.89 5.58 -2.91
N THR A 127 4.10 4.56 -3.18
CA THR A 127 3.05 4.56 -4.21
C THR A 127 1.82 3.85 -3.64
N SER A 128 0.64 4.38 -3.93
CA SER A 128 -0.62 3.75 -3.53
C SER A 128 -1.55 3.55 -4.71
N PHE A 129 -2.41 2.55 -4.57
CA PHE A 129 -3.40 2.20 -5.57
C PHE A 129 -4.77 2.13 -4.89
N LEU A 130 -5.72 2.90 -5.40
CA LEU A 130 -7.12 2.80 -4.99
C LEU A 130 -7.82 1.88 -5.99
N ILE A 131 -8.34 0.76 -5.50
CA ILE A 131 -8.92 -0.31 -6.33
C ILE A 131 -10.41 -0.38 -6.07
N ASP A 132 -11.20 -0.40 -7.15
CA ASP A 132 -12.65 -0.44 -7.05
C ASP A 132 -13.18 -1.86 -6.79
N PRO A 133 -14.49 -2.04 -6.51
CA PRO A 133 -15.07 -3.36 -6.22
C PRO A 133 -14.93 -4.38 -7.34
N ASP A 134 -14.72 -3.95 -8.59
CA ASP A 134 -14.50 -4.86 -9.72
C ASP A 134 -13.03 -5.28 -9.88
N GLY A 135 -12.15 -4.78 -9.00
CA GLY A 135 -10.73 -5.09 -9.04
C GLY A 135 -9.94 -4.23 -10.01
N ARG A 136 -10.52 -3.14 -10.51
CA ARG A 136 -9.84 -2.20 -11.39
C ARG A 136 -9.23 -1.06 -10.58
N ILE A 137 -8.09 -0.57 -11.04
CA ILE A 137 -7.44 0.57 -10.43
C ILE A 137 -8.24 1.83 -10.74
N ALA A 138 -8.76 2.49 -9.71
CA ALA A 138 -9.48 3.76 -9.88
C ALA A 138 -8.53 4.96 -9.89
N LYS A 139 -7.46 4.90 -9.10
CA LYS A 139 -6.47 5.97 -9.01
C LYS A 139 -5.11 5.43 -8.56
N VAL A 140 -4.05 6.05 -9.07
CA VAL A 140 -2.66 5.78 -8.69
C VAL A 140 -2.10 7.03 -8.02
N TYR A 141 -1.42 6.86 -6.90
CA TYR A 141 -0.76 7.94 -6.16
C TYR A 141 0.74 7.69 -6.16
N GLU A 142 1.49 8.51 -6.88
CA GLU A 142 2.95 8.44 -6.91
C GLU A 142 3.53 9.54 -6.00
N ASP A 143 4.75 9.33 -5.51
CA ASP A 143 5.43 10.27 -4.61
C ASP A 143 4.55 10.72 -3.45
N VAL A 144 3.97 9.76 -2.77
CA VAL A 144 2.98 9.99 -1.71
C VAL A 144 3.57 10.83 -0.57
N ASN A 145 2.84 11.87 -0.15
CA ASN A 145 3.16 12.63 1.05
C ASN A 145 2.64 11.84 2.27
N PRO A 146 3.51 11.35 3.16
CA PRO A 146 3.10 10.49 4.26
C PRO A 146 2.05 11.10 5.20
N VAL A 147 2.10 12.42 5.41
CA VAL A 147 1.20 13.08 6.36
C VAL A 147 -0.17 13.35 5.77
N LEU A 148 -0.24 13.68 4.47
CA LEU A 148 -1.49 14.13 3.83
C LEU A 148 -2.24 13.01 3.11
N HIS A 149 -1.62 11.86 2.93
CA HIS A 149 -2.14 10.80 2.05
C HIS A 149 -3.49 10.24 2.50
N ALA A 150 -3.68 10.00 3.79
CA ALA A 150 -4.94 9.44 4.30
C ALA A 150 -6.12 10.34 3.94
N GLU A 151 -6.00 11.64 4.15
CA GLU A 151 -7.04 12.62 3.83
C GLU A 151 -7.29 12.70 2.32
N GLU A 152 -6.23 12.66 1.53
CA GLU A 152 -6.30 12.68 0.07
C GLU A 152 -7.12 11.49 -0.45
N VAL A 153 -6.81 10.29 0.03
CA VAL A 153 -7.52 9.08 -0.37
C VAL A 153 -8.99 9.14 0.05
N LEU A 154 -9.27 9.58 1.26
CA LEU A 154 -10.66 9.70 1.74
C LEU A 154 -11.47 10.67 0.89
N ALA A 155 -10.89 11.81 0.52
CA ALA A 155 -11.55 12.79 -0.34
C ALA A 155 -11.86 12.19 -1.72
N ASP A 156 -10.89 11.50 -2.31
CA ASP A 156 -11.06 10.86 -3.62
C ASP A 156 -12.11 9.75 -3.56
N LEU A 157 -12.07 8.92 -2.53
CA LEU A 157 -13.04 7.83 -2.36
C LEU A 157 -14.47 8.38 -2.22
N ARG A 158 -14.66 9.44 -1.44
CA ARG A 158 -15.97 10.09 -1.31
C ARG A 158 -16.46 10.63 -2.65
N SER A 159 -15.55 11.16 -3.45
CA SER A 159 -15.87 11.64 -4.79
C SER A 159 -16.32 10.49 -5.71
N PHE A 160 -15.61 9.37 -5.70
CA PHE A 160 -15.99 8.19 -6.49
C PHE A 160 -17.34 7.63 -6.05
N LEU A 161 -17.63 7.62 -4.75
CA LEU A 161 -18.87 7.07 -4.21
C LEU A 161 -20.10 7.95 -4.52
N LYS A 162 -19.90 9.22 -4.85
CA LYS A 162 -20.98 10.13 -5.26
C LYS A 162 -21.33 10.04 -6.74
N ALA A 163 -20.45 9.44 -7.52
CA ALA A 163 -20.63 9.33 -8.97
C ALA A 163 -21.63 8.25 -9.35
#